data_13171baf0408db6545e3e79103e3afac
#
_entry.id   13171baf0408db6545e3e79103e3afac
#
_cell.length_a   1.000
_cell.length_b   1.000
_cell.length_c   1.000
_cell.angle_alpha   90.00
_cell.angle_beta   90.00
_cell.angle_gamma   90.00
#
_symmetry.space_group_name_H-M   'P 1'
#
loop_
_entity.id
_entity.type
_entity.pdbx_description
1 polymer ?
#
loop_
_entity_poly.entity_id
_entity_poly.type
_entity_poly.pdbx_seq_one_letter_code
_entity_poly.pdbx_strand_id
1 'polypeptide(L)'
;MGPLIVNNIITQNTNFFLAFLIGIGFGAVLESSGFSSSRKLAGVFYGYDTVVLKVFFTAAITAMVGLLFMSLFGWIDLDLVYINPTYLGSTIVGGIIMGAGFITGGFCPGTSFCGAAIGKIDALVFIGGIFLGVFLFAEAYPLLEDFYKSGFQGTPTLPQRLGLKDGVVVLGIIIVAFGMFWVGEWAEKKFPREEY
;
A
#
# COMPACT_ATOMS: atom_id res chain seq x y z
N MET A 1 16.92 12.19 14.92
CA MET A 1 16.60 11.34 16.09
C MET A 1 15.93 10.03 15.69
N GLY A 2 15.11 9.96 14.68
CA GLY A 2 14.63 8.73 14.07
C GLY A 2 15.43 8.39 12.81
N PRO A 3 15.45 7.12 12.40
CA PRO A 3 14.74 5.93 12.89
C PRO A 3 15.21 5.45 14.27
N LEU A 4 14.26 5.11 15.15
CA LEU A 4 14.54 4.86 16.58
C LEU A 4 15.40 3.61 16.83
N ILE A 5 15.24 2.56 15.99
CA ILE A 5 16.00 1.32 16.10
C ILE A 5 17.44 1.52 15.63
N VAL A 6 17.62 2.15 14.48
CA VAL A 6 18.95 2.38 13.88
C VAL A 6 19.81 3.23 14.81
N ASN A 7 19.21 4.17 15.51
CA ASN A 7 19.87 5.01 16.49
C ASN A 7 19.94 4.37 17.91
N ASN A 8 19.58 3.10 18.08
CA ASN A 8 19.56 2.38 19.35
C ASN A 8 18.80 3.08 20.49
N ILE A 9 17.77 3.88 20.16
CA ILE A 9 16.95 4.59 21.14
C ILE A 9 15.97 3.63 21.81
N ILE A 10 15.50 2.62 21.06
CA ILE A 10 14.59 1.58 21.55
C ILE A 10 15.17 0.19 21.32
N THR A 11 14.88 -0.71 22.25
CA THR A 11 15.25 -2.12 22.14
C THR A 11 14.33 -2.85 21.16
N GLN A 12 14.81 -3.93 20.54
CA GLN A 12 14.05 -4.77 19.63
C GLN A 12 12.70 -5.23 20.23
N ASN A 13 12.69 -5.61 21.51
CA ASN A 13 11.46 -6.03 22.18
C ASN A 13 10.43 -4.89 22.30
N THR A 14 10.89 -3.68 22.61
CA THR A 14 10.03 -2.49 22.66
C THR A 14 9.45 -2.18 21.28
N ASN A 15 10.24 -2.37 20.21
CA ASN A 15 9.78 -2.20 18.83
C ASN A 15 8.64 -3.18 18.49
N PHE A 16 8.77 -4.47 18.85
CA PHE A 16 7.70 -5.44 18.60
C PHE A 16 6.41 -5.09 19.35
N PHE A 17 6.53 -4.62 20.60
CA PHE A 17 5.37 -4.17 21.36
C PHE A 17 4.68 -2.96 20.73
N LEU A 18 5.45 -1.95 20.30
CA LEU A 18 4.91 -0.79 19.60
C LEU A 18 4.27 -1.16 18.27
N ALA A 19 4.92 -2.03 17.50
CA ALA A 19 4.38 -2.52 16.22
C ALA A 19 3.04 -3.26 16.43
N PHE A 20 2.92 -4.05 17.50
CA PHE A 20 1.67 -4.72 17.85
C PHE A 20 0.55 -3.73 18.19
N LEU A 21 0.83 -2.70 18.99
CA LEU A 21 -0.16 -1.66 19.31
C LEU A 21 -0.60 -0.87 18.07
N ILE A 22 0.36 -0.50 17.21
CA ILE A 22 0.06 0.17 15.95
C ILE A 22 -0.79 -0.74 15.04
N GLY A 23 -0.47 -2.04 15.00
CA GLY A 23 -1.24 -3.04 14.25
C GLY A 23 -2.68 -3.15 14.71
N ILE A 24 -2.94 -3.15 16.03
CA ILE A 24 -4.32 -3.13 16.58
C ILE A 24 -5.05 -1.87 16.11
N GLY A 25 -4.43 -0.69 16.26
CA GLY A 25 -5.03 0.57 15.82
C GLY A 25 -5.33 0.58 14.33
N PHE A 26 -4.40 0.11 13.52
CA PHE A 26 -4.56 0.02 12.06
C PHE A 26 -5.70 -0.94 11.67
N GLY A 27 -5.77 -2.13 12.27
CA GLY A 27 -6.86 -3.08 12.04
C GLY A 27 -8.23 -2.51 12.42
N ALA A 28 -8.32 -1.83 13.56
CA ALA A 28 -9.56 -1.17 14.00
C ALA A 28 -10.02 -0.07 13.02
N VAL A 29 -9.10 0.73 12.49
CA VAL A 29 -9.40 1.75 11.47
C VAL A 29 -9.87 1.11 10.17
N LEU A 30 -9.21 0.05 9.70
CA LEU A 30 -9.62 -0.67 8.49
C LEU A 30 -11.03 -1.25 8.63
N GLU A 31 -11.32 -1.89 9.77
CA GLU A 31 -12.65 -2.47 10.02
C GLU A 31 -13.73 -1.40 10.12
N SER A 32 -13.51 -0.33 10.88
CA SER A 32 -14.46 0.78 11.02
C SER A 32 -14.74 1.50 9.69
N SER A 33 -13.77 1.49 8.77
CA SER A 33 -13.92 2.04 7.42
C SER A 33 -14.61 1.07 6.44
N GLY A 34 -14.94 -0.15 6.87
CA GLY A 34 -15.58 -1.19 6.06
C GLY A 34 -14.66 -1.85 5.02
N PHE A 35 -13.34 -1.80 5.23
CA PHE A 35 -12.35 -2.40 4.31
C PHE A 35 -12.24 -3.92 4.46
N SER A 36 -12.97 -4.53 5.37
CA SER A 36 -13.19 -5.97 5.43
C SER A 36 -14.22 -6.47 4.40
N SER A 37 -14.88 -5.59 3.63
CA SER A 37 -15.88 -5.97 2.63
C SER A 37 -15.27 -6.08 1.23
N SER A 38 -15.25 -7.31 0.66
CA SER A 38 -14.80 -7.58 -0.70
C SER A 38 -15.56 -6.75 -1.75
N ARG A 39 -16.87 -6.56 -1.56
CA ARG A 39 -17.72 -5.76 -2.46
C ARG A 39 -17.31 -4.29 -2.50
N LYS A 40 -16.98 -3.72 -1.34
CA LYS A 40 -16.53 -2.32 -1.26
C LYS A 40 -15.17 -2.15 -1.92
N LEU A 41 -14.26 -3.08 -1.69
CA LEU A 41 -12.92 -3.04 -2.25
C LEU A 41 -12.93 -3.25 -3.78
N ALA A 42 -13.68 -4.23 -4.28
CA ALA A 42 -13.83 -4.46 -5.71
C ALA A 42 -14.57 -3.32 -6.42
N GLY A 43 -15.40 -2.56 -5.70
CA GLY A 43 -16.20 -1.43 -6.22
C GLY A 43 -15.39 -0.37 -6.95
N VAL A 44 -14.12 -0.21 -6.58
CA VAL A 44 -13.18 0.71 -7.27
C VAL A 44 -13.00 0.35 -8.74
N PHE A 45 -12.88 -0.94 -9.05
CA PHE A 45 -12.68 -1.41 -10.43
C PHE A 45 -13.96 -1.33 -11.27
N TYR A 46 -15.12 -1.40 -10.62
CA TYR A 46 -16.42 -1.23 -11.27
C TYR A 46 -16.88 0.23 -11.32
N GLY A 47 -16.14 1.15 -10.69
CA GLY A 47 -16.38 2.59 -10.73
C GLY A 47 -17.54 3.10 -9.88
N TYR A 48 -18.20 2.25 -9.08
CA TYR A 48 -19.32 2.66 -8.23
C TYR A 48 -18.93 3.04 -6.79
N ASP A 49 -17.72 2.70 -6.34
CA ASP A 49 -17.23 3.03 -5.00
C ASP A 49 -15.73 3.37 -5.05
N THR A 50 -15.40 4.66 -5.03
CA THR A 50 -14.01 5.14 -5.07
C THR A 50 -13.46 5.51 -3.70
N VAL A 51 -14.20 5.21 -2.62
CA VAL A 51 -13.78 5.52 -1.23
C VAL A 51 -12.42 4.90 -0.92
N VAL A 52 -12.18 3.66 -1.35
CA VAL A 52 -10.91 2.97 -1.13
C VAL A 52 -9.75 3.75 -1.76
N LEU A 53 -9.92 4.21 -3.01
CA LEU A 53 -8.92 5.02 -3.71
C LEU A 53 -8.65 6.34 -2.96
N LYS A 54 -9.72 7.04 -2.55
CA LYS A 54 -9.63 8.28 -1.79
C LYS A 54 -8.88 8.09 -0.48
N VAL A 55 -9.15 7.01 0.26
CA VAL A 55 -8.46 6.69 1.52
C VAL A 55 -6.97 6.41 1.30
N PHE A 56 -6.62 5.60 0.30
CA PHE A 56 -5.21 5.29 0.00
C PHE A 56 -4.41 6.54 -0.38
N PHE A 57 -4.95 7.38 -1.26
CA PHE A 57 -4.28 8.63 -1.63
C PHE A 57 -4.17 9.60 -0.46
N THR A 58 -5.21 9.74 0.34
CA THR A 58 -5.17 10.59 1.55
C THR A 58 -4.13 10.08 2.55
N ALA A 59 -4.07 8.78 2.79
CA ALA A 59 -3.08 8.16 3.65
C ALA A 59 -1.64 8.38 3.12
N ALA A 60 -1.42 8.18 1.82
CA ALA A 60 -0.12 8.41 1.19
C ALA A 60 0.33 9.87 1.31
N ILE A 61 -0.56 10.82 1.02
CA ILE A 61 -0.28 12.26 1.16
C ILE A 61 0.03 12.61 2.61
N THR A 62 -0.78 12.14 3.55
CA THR A 62 -0.58 12.39 4.98
C THR A 62 0.78 11.85 5.45
N ALA A 63 1.15 10.64 5.02
CA ALA A 63 2.44 10.05 5.33
C ALA A 63 3.60 10.85 4.72
N MET A 64 3.50 11.25 3.44
CA MET A 64 4.53 12.03 2.76
C MET A 64 4.72 13.40 3.40
N VAL A 65 3.63 14.12 3.66
CA VAL A 65 3.65 15.43 4.31
C VAL A 65 4.20 15.30 5.73
N GLY A 66 3.76 14.29 6.48
CA GLY A 66 4.27 14.00 7.83
C GLY A 66 5.77 13.73 7.84
N LEU A 67 6.27 12.88 6.93
CA LEU A 67 7.71 12.60 6.80
C LEU A 67 8.50 13.85 6.40
N LEU A 68 7.98 14.66 5.47
CA LEU A 68 8.62 15.91 5.07
C LEU A 68 8.77 16.87 6.26
N PHE A 69 7.71 17.09 7.03
CA PHE A 69 7.79 17.95 8.22
C PHE A 69 8.72 17.37 9.29
N MET A 70 8.64 16.07 9.57
CA MET A 70 9.53 15.42 10.53
C MET A 70 11.02 15.55 10.12
N SER A 71 11.31 15.46 8.83
CA SER A 71 12.65 15.68 8.29
C SER A 71 13.08 17.15 8.43
N LEU A 72 12.21 18.11 8.10
CA LEU A 72 12.48 19.55 8.23
C LEU A 72 12.75 19.96 9.67
N PHE A 73 12.04 19.37 10.65
CA PHE A 73 12.29 19.59 12.08
C PHE A 73 13.49 18.81 12.64
N GLY A 74 14.16 18.02 11.81
CA GLY A 74 15.30 17.20 12.23
C GLY A 74 14.92 16.02 13.14
N TRP A 75 13.65 15.62 13.16
CA TRP A 75 13.19 14.49 13.98
C TRP A 75 13.48 13.15 13.33
N ILE A 76 13.53 13.12 12.00
CA ILE A 76 13.84 11.91 11.22
C ILE A 76 14.93 12.24 10.21
N ASP A 77 15.92 11.36 10.12
CA ASP A 77 16.90 11.32 9.06
C ASP A 77 16.42 10.35 7.98
N LEU A 78 16.06 10.89 6.81
CA LEU A 78 15.53 10.10 5.70
C LEU A 78 16.61 9.24 5.03
N ASP A 79 17.87 9.61 5.14
CA ASP A 79 18.98 8.83 4.57
C ASP A 79 19.20 7.51 5.30
N LEU A 80 18.74 7.41 6.55
CA LEU A 80 18.77 6.18 7.35
C LEU A 80 17.53 5.30 7.15
N VAL A 81 16.54 5.76 6.38
CA VAL A 81 15.34 4.96 6.09
C VAL A 81 15.64 3.98 4.96
N TYR A 82 15.46 2.68 5.24
CA TYR A 82 15.66 1.66 4.23
C TYR A 82 14.62 1.74 3.12
N ILE A 83 15.09 1.88 1.89
CA ILE A 83 14.27 1.87 0.68
C ILE A 83 14.60 0.61 -0.11
N ASN A 84 13.58 -0.18 -0.46
CA ASN A 84 13.76 -1.36 -1.28
C ASN A 84 14.28 -1.00 -2.68
N PRO A 85 15.23 -1.77 -3.23
CA PRO A 85 15.66 -1.57 -4.60
C PRO A 85 14.52 -1.84 -5.59
N THR A 86 14.46 -1.03 -6.64
CA THR A 86 13.42 -1.12 -7.66
C THR A 86 13.88 -1.99 -8.83
N TYR A 87 13.10 -3.02 -9.14
CA TYR A 87 13.24 -3.88 -10.31
C TYR A 87 12.04 -3.66 -11.23
N LEU A 88 12.20 -2.86 -12.27
CA LEU A 88 11.07 -2.37 -13.07
C LEU A 88 10.26 -3.48 -13.74
N GLY A 89 10.93 -4.49 -14.32
CA GLY A 89 10.29 -5.61 -14.99
C GLY A 89 9.38 -6.42 -14.06
N SER A 90 9.92 -6.87 -12.95
CA SER A 90 9.17 -7.66 -11.96
C SER A 90 8.07 -6.83 -11.27
N THR A 91 8.30 -5.53 -11.04
CA THR A 91 7.29 -4.65 -10.45
C THR A 91 6.07 -4.48 -11.34
N ILE A 92 6.27 -4.30 -12.65
CA ILE A 92 5.15 -4.18 -13.62
C ILE A 92 4.37 -5.47 -13.70
N VAL A 93 5.04 -6.60 -13.92
CA VAL A 93 4.37 -7.91 -14.05
C VAL A 93 3.69 -8.31 -12.74
N GLY A 94 4.38 -8.14 -11.60
CA GLY A 94 3.80 -8.40 -10.28
C GLY A 94 2.58 -7.52 -9.98
N GLY A 95 2.62 -6.24 -10.38
CA GLY A 95 1.49 -5.33 -10.25
C GLY A 95 0.27 -5.75 -11.07
N ILE A 96 0.47 -6.24 -12.31
CA ILE A 96 -0.61 -6.76 -13.15
C ILE A 96 -1.24 -8.01 -12.53
N ILE A 97 -0.41 -8.96 -12.08
CA ILE A 97 -0.88 -10.19 -11.43
C ILE A 97 -1.64 -9.87 -10.14
N MET A 98 -1.10 -8.96 -9.31
CA MET A 98 -1.75 -8.53 -8.08
C MET A 98 -3.09 -7.84 -8.36
N GLY A 99 -3.14 -6.98 -9.40
CA GLY A 99 -4.38 -6.32 -9.81
C GLY A 99 -5.45 -7.31 -10.26
N ALA A 100 -5.09 -8.32 -11.05
CA ALA A 100 -6.00 -9.39 -11.45
C ALA A 100 -6.51 -10.19 -10.24
N GLY A 101 -5.62 -10.53 -9.30
CA GLY A 101 -5.98 -11.19 -8.04
C GLY A 101 -6.92 -10.35 -7.17
N PHE A 102 -6.72 -9.03 -7.13
CA PHE A 102 -7.56 -8.10 -6.39
C PHE A 102 -8.97 -7.98 -6.98
N ILE A 103 -9.09 -7.91 -8.30
CA ILE A 103 -10.40 -7.86 -8.99
C ILE A 103 -11.19 -9.15 -8.75
N THR A 104 -10.54 -10.31 -8.84
CA THR A 104 -11.20 -11.61 -8.69
C THR A 104 -11.53 -11.96 -7.25
N GLY A 105 -10.63 -11.67 -6.32
CA GLY A 105 -10.78 -12.00 -4.89
C GLY A 105 -11.47 -10.93 -4.06
N GLY A 106 -11.45 -9.68 -4.51
CA GLY A 106 -12.06 -8.55 -3.80
C GLY A 106 -11.31 -8.12 -2.53
N PHE A 107 -10.11 -8.62 -2.29
CA PHE A 107 -9.28 -8.29 -1.13
C PHE A 107 -7.86 -7.95 -1.57
N CYS A 108 -7.20 -7.07 -0.82
CA CYS A 108 -5.75 -7.01 -0.81
C CYS A 108 -5.20 -7.88 0.34
N PRO A 109 -3.91 -8.24 0.35
CA PRO A 109 -3.36 -9.06 1.43
C PRO A 109 -3.68 -8.52 2.84
N GLY A 110 -3.59 -7.21 3.07
CA GLY A 110 -3.86 -6.61 4.38
C GLY A 110 -5.34 -6.70 4.79
N THR A 111 -6.25 -6.35 3.90
CA THR A 111 -7.70 -6.35 4.20
C THR A 111 -8.28 -7.75 4.32
N SER A 112 -7.67 -8.76 3.69
CA SER A 112 -8.10 -10.16 3.85
C SER A 112 -7.92 -10.65 5.29
N PHE A 113 -6.84 -10.25 5.97
CA PHE A 113 -6.65 -10.59 7.38
C PHE A 113 -7.69 -9.92 8.28
N CYS A 114 -8.11 -8.68 7.98
CA CYS A 114 -9.21 -8.03 8.70
C CYS A 114 -10.53 -8.78 8.48
N GLY A 115 -10.83 -9.18 7.22
CA GLY A 115 -12.00 -9.98 6.89
C GLY A 115 -12.01 -11.34 7.59
N ALA A 116 -10.86 -12.02 7.63
CA ALA A 116 -10.70 -13.30 8.32
C ALA A 116 -10.90 -13.18 9.83
N ALA A 117 -10.39 -12.10 10.45
CA ALA A 117 -10.52 -11.86 11.88
C ALA A 117 -11.98 -11.71 12.33
N ILE A 118 -12.87 -11.23 11.47
CA ILE A 118 -14.32 -11.15 11.72
C ILE A 118 -15.11 -12.36 11.18
N GLY A 119 -14.40 -13.43 10.75
CA GLY A 119 -15.01 -14.70 10.39
C GLY A 119 -15.53 -14.80 8.97
N LYS A 120 -15.11 -13.95 8.02
CA LYS A 120 -15.51 -14.05 6.62
C LYS A 120 -14.79 -15.20 5.91
N ILE A 121 -15.55 -16.17 5.40
CA ILE A 121 -15.02 -17.36 4.74
C ILE A 121 -14.33 -17.01 3.42
N ASP A 122 -14.86 -16.06 2.65
CA ASP A 122 -14.24 -15.55 1.42
C ASP A 122 -12.83 -15.00 1.66
N ALA A 123 -12.64 -14.27 2.76
CA ALA A 123 -11.34 -13.77 3.16
C ALA A 123 -10.36 -14.91 3.56
N LEU A 124 -10.85 -15.94 4.25
CA LEU A 124 -10.04 -17.12 4.59
C LEU A 124 -9.58 -17.87 3.34
N VAL A 125 -10.48 -18.08 2.38
CA VAL A 125 -10.14 -18.70 1.09
C VAL A 125 -9.11 -17.87 0.34
N PHE A 126 -9.27 -16.55 0.33
CA PHE A 126 -8.31 -15.64 -0.29
C PHE A 126 -6.91 -15.73 0.35
N ILE A 127 -6.84 -15.79 1.69
CA ILE A 127 -5.58 -16.01 2.42
C ILE A 127 -4.96 -17.37 2.06
N GLY A 128 -5.76 -18.43 1.95
CA GLY A 128 -5.30 -19.73 1.47
C GLY A 128 -4.66 -19.63 0.08
N GLY A 129 -5.27 -18.86 -0.83
CA GLY A 129 -4.71 -18.56 -2.15
C GLY A 129 -3.38 -17.79 -2.08
N ILE A 130 -3.25 -16.83 -1.16
CA ILE A 130 -1.97 -16.11 -0.93
C ILE A 130 -0.88 -17.11 -0.52
N PHE A 131 -1.13 -17.99 0.46
CA PHE A 131 -0.15 -18.98 0.90
C PHE A 131 0.29 -19.90 -0.22
N LEU A 132 -0.66 -20.42 -1.02
CA LEU A 132 -0.36 -21.24 -2.19
C LEU A 132 0.47 -20.44 -3.22
N GLY A 133 0.10 -19.21 -3.49
CA GLY A 133 0.84 -18.34 -4.42
C GLY A 133 2.27 -18.07 -3.97
N VAL A 134 2.48 -17.79 -2.68
CA VAL A 134 3.83 -17.59 -2.11
C VAL A 134 4.66 -18.88 -2.19
N PHE A 135 4.05 -20.02 -1.88
CA PHE A 135 4.72 -21.33 -1.99
C PHE A 135 5.13 -21.63 -3.44
N LEU A 136 4.21 -21.48 -4.40
CA LEU A 136 4.50 -21.70 -5.82
C LEU A 136 5.57 -20.74 -6.35
N PHE A 137 5.50 -19.47 -5.92
CA PHE A 137 6.52 -18.49 -6.30
C PHE A 137 7.90 -18.85 -5.73
N ALA A 138 7.96 -19.31 -4.48
CA ALA A 138 9.22 -19.70 -3.85
C ALA A 138 9.88 -20.88 -4.59
N GLU A 139 9.09 -21.88 -5.00
CA GLU A 139 9.57 -23.03 -5.80
C GLU A 139 9.99 -22.59 -7.22
N ALA A 140 9.25 -21.66 -7.83
CA ALA A 140 9.54 -21.16 -9.17
C ALA A 140 10.67 -20.12 -9.19
N TYR A 141 11.06 -19.55 -8.04
CA TYR A 141 12.03 -18.45 -7.96
C TYR A 141 13.35 -18.73 -8.67
N PRO A 142 13.99 -19.92 -8.56
CA PRO A 142 15.24 -20.21 -9.25
C PRO A 142 15.13 -20.07 -10.79
N LEU A 143 13.94 -20.32 -11.35
CA LEU A 143 13.69 -20.20 -12.79
C LEU A 143 13.40 -18.73 -13.19
N LEU A 144 12.92 -17.94 -12.25
CA LEU A 144 12.47 -16.55 -12.47
C LEU A 144 13.49 -15.51 -11.99
N GLU A 145 14.61 -15.94 -11.39
CA GLU A 145 15.58 -15.06 -10.74
C GLU A 145 16.14 -14.01 -11.68
N ASP A 146 16.54 -14.39 -12.89
CA ASP A 146 17.08 -13.47 -13.89
C ASP A 146 16.05 -12.43 -14.32
N PHE A 147 14.80 -12.87 -14.54
CA PHE A 147 13.69 -11.97 -14.83
C PHE A 147 13.37 -11.07 -13.64
N TYR A 148 13.31 -11.63 -12.42
CA TYR A 148 13.02 -10.89 -11.21
C TYR A 148 14.03 -9.78 -10.95
N LYS A 149 15.31 -10.04 -11.20
CA LYS A 149 16.39 -9.07 -11.05
C LYS A 149 16.55 -8.14 -12.27
N SER A 150 15.79 -8.34 -13.34
CA SER A 150 15.88 -7.52 -14.55
C SER A 150 15.42 -6.09 -14.29
N GLY A 151 16.01 -5.13 -15.00
CA GLY A 151 15.62 -3.72 -14.89
C GLY A 151 15.94 -3.09 -13.53
N PHE A 152 17.02 -3.54 -12.89
CA PHE A 152 17.51 -2.95 -11.63
C PHE A 152 17.79 -1.46 -11.78
N GLN A 153 17.17 -0.64 -10.96
CA GLN A 153 17.30 0.82 -10.97
C GLN A 153 17.87 1.40 -9.66
N GLY A 154 18.30 0.56 -8.75
CA GLY A 154 18.76 0.99 -7.42
C GLY A 154 17.60 1.39 -6.52
N THR A 155 17.84 2.35 -5.64
CA THR A 155 16.86 2.90 -4.69
C THR A 155 16.52 4.37 -5.00
N PRO A 156 16.10 4.73 -6.24
CA PRO A 156 15.85 6.12 -6.57
C PRO A 156 14.55 6.59 -5.92
N THR A 157 14.59 7.74 -5.30
CA THR A 157 13.38 8.47 -4.91
C THR A 157 12.87 9.31 -6.08
N LEU A 158 11.58 9.62 -6.11
CA LEU A 158 10.99 10.47 -7.15
C LEU A 158 11.69 11.85 -7.27
N PRO A 159 12.00 12.54 -6.16
CA PRO A 159 12.75 13.80 -6.21
C PRO A 159 14.11 13.67 -6.89
N GLN A 160 14.86 12.62 -6.55
CA GLN A 160 16.17 12.36 -7.16
C GLN A 160 16.08 12.06 -8.66
N ARG A 161 15.06 11.32 -9.09
CA ARG A 161 14.82 11.02 -10.52
C ARG A 161 14.43 12.24 -11.33
N LEU A 162 13.59 13.10 -10.77
CA LEU A 162 13.07 14.29 -11.44
C LEU A 162 14.02 15.50 -11.29
N GLY A 163 15.04 15.42 -10.43
CA GLY A 163 15.92 16.55 -10.12
C GLY A 163 15.19 17.70 -9.45
N LEU A 164 14.08 17.43 -8.76
CA LEU A 164 13.24 18.42 -8.11
C LEU A 164 13.40 18.35 -6.58
N LYS A 165 13.10 19.46 -5.90
CA LYS A 165 13.05 19.48 -4.44
C LYS A 165 11.87 18.66 -3.93
N ASP A 166 12.03 18.00 -2.78
CA ASP A 166 11.02 17.13 -2.16
C ASP A 166 9.66 17.80 -2.04
N GLY A 167 9.61 19.05 -1.60
CA GLY A 167 8.36 19.82 -1.47
C GLY A 167 7.62 20.02 -2.80
N VAL A 168 8.33 20.19 -3.91
CA VAL A 168 7.71 20.35 -5.24
C VAL A 168 7.07 19.05 -5.70
N VAL A 169 7.73 17.91 -5.44
CA VAL A 169 7.20 16.58 -5.77
C VAL A 169 5.97 16.28 -4.93
N VAL A 170 6.01 16.56 -3.62
CA VAL A 170 4.85 16.39 -2.73
C VAL A 170 3.66 17.22 -3.22
N LEU A 171 3.87 18.50 -3.58
CA LEU A 171 2.82 19.36 -4.12
C LEU A 171 2.25 18.80 -5.44
N GLY A 172 3.10 18.31 -6.33
CA GLY A 172 2.68 17.65 -7.58
C GLY A 172 1.78 16.43 -7.32
N ILE A 173 2.14 15.57 -6.37
CA ILE A 173 1.34 14.41 -6.01
C ILE A 173 -0.01 14.81 -5.39
N ILE A 174 -0.04 15.87 -4.58
CA ILE A 174 -1.29 16.41 -4.02
C ILE A 174 -2.22 16.87 -5.14
N ILE A 175 -1.71 17.59 -6.14
CA ILE A 175 -2.51 18.05 -7.28
C ILE A 175 -3.08 16.86 -8.07
N VAL A 176 -2.25 15.84 -8.33
CA VAL A 176 -2.70 14.60 -9.01
C VAL A 176 -3.78 13.90 -8.21
N ALA A 177 -3.64 13.82 -6.88
CA ALA A 177 -4.64 13.18 -6.02
C ALA A 177 -5.98 13.92 -6.04
N PHE A 178 -5.99 15.26 -5.99
CA PHE A 178 -7.21 16.04 -6.15
C PHE A 178 -7.87 15.80 -7.51
N GLY A 179 -7.08 15.73 -8.58
CA GLY A 179 -7.57 15.36 -9.91
C GLY A 179 -8.24 13.97 -9.92
N MET A 180 -7.61 12.98 -9.27
CA MET A 180 -8.17 11.63 -9.15
C MET A 180 -9.43 11.60 -8.29
N PHE A 181 -9.53 12.41 -7.23
CA PHE A 181 -10.75 12.50 -6.43
C PHE A 181 -11.91 13.04 -7.25
N TRP A 182 -11.66 14.08 -8.03
CA TRP A 182 -12.66 14.65 -8.93
C TRP A 182 -13.13 13.64 -10.00
N VAL A 183 -12.20 12.93 -10.63
CA VAL A 183 -12.52 11.84 -11.58
C VAL A 183 -13.29 10.72 -10.89
N GLY A 184 -12.92 10.35 -9.66
CA GLY A 184 -13.62 9.35 -8.87
C GLY A 184 -15.07 9.73 -8.60
N GLU A 185 -15.34 10.96 -8.16
CA GLU A 185 -16.70 11.46 -7.95
C GLU A 185 -17.54 11.50 -9.25
N TRP A 186 -16.88 11.83 -10.37
CA TRP A 186 -17.55 11.78 -11.66
C TRP A 186 -17.91 10.34 -12.07
N ALA A 187 -17.02 9.38 -11.81
CA ALA A 187 -17.27 7.96 -12.08
C ALA A 187 -18.42 7.42 -11.22
N GLU A 188 -18.44 7.70 -9.91
CA GLU A 188 -19.53 7.31 -8.99
C GLU A 188 -20.90 7.84 -9.44
N LYS A 189 -20.94 9.07 -9.96
CA LYS A 189 -22.18 9.66 -10.49
C LYS A 189 -22.64 8.99 -11.79
N LYS A 190 -21.72 8.50 -12.61
CA LYS A 190 -22.00 7.86 -13.90
C LYS A 190 -22.38 6.40 -13.78
N PHE A 191 -21.84 5.71 -12.76
CA PHE A 191 -22.10 4.30 -12.48
C PHE A 191 -22.65 4.14 -11.06
N PRO A 192 -23.91 4.59 -10.82
CA PRO A 192 -24.50 4.49 -9.50
C PRO A 192 -24.62 3.02 -9.09
N ARG A 193 -24.41 2.74 -7.80
CA ARG A 193 -24.58 1.41 -7.25
C ARG A 193 -26.05 1.01 -7.34
N GLU A 194 -26.36 -0.14 -7.93
CA GLU A 194 -27.69 -0.73 -7.82
C GLU A 194 -27.90 -1.22 -6.39
N GLU A 195 -28.88 -0.66 -5.69
CA GLU A 195 -29.32 -1.14 -4.39
C GLU A 195 -30.17 -2.40 -4.61
N TYR A 196 -29.66 -3.55 -4.14
CA TYR A 196 -30.41 -4.80 -4.03
C TYR A 196 -30.81 -5.03 -2.58
#